data_0fc4d1228f6256d42fdb6059347f90a9
#
_entry.id   0fc4d1228f6256d42fdb6059347f90a9
#
_cell.length_a   1.000
_cell.length_b   1.000
_cell.length_c   1.000
_cell.angle_alpha   90.00
_cell.angle_beta   90.00
_cell.angle_gamma   90.00
#
_symmetry.space_group_name_H-M   'P 1'
#
loop_
_entity.id
_entity.type
_entity.pdbx_description
1 polymer ?
#
loop_
_entity_poly.entity_id
_entity_poly.type
_entity_poly.pdbx_seq_one_letter_code
_entity_poly.pdbx_strand_id
1 'polypeptide(L)'
;MSPVEPAVIAKMYIDIEDRAEVVDKDTYLKATVRIESELESDRLEVPTEIRGRGNSTWNMPKKPYRLRLAAASPVLGMPAERDWALLANFADKTLARNKLGMTLGERTGMVWTPRSRFVELHVNGDNRGVYQVYEHVKTGPDRADVEPLDEEVDIDPQTISGGWLLEVDKRYDEDVCWDTSLNLPICVKSPGFDGDDAATPGHPSALQAEYIRTYVDSAEQALDKPDEEWRQYFDVPALIDWYLVNEIMRNYDAKMGTSVYLHKSRSGPLVFGPLWDFDIGAGNIDFDGVETPTGWWIRDSVWHSKLFSRPNFRQEVFTRWCELERANITTGLGEMVDNIAAFISAGPVERNFQRWPYMGTYVWPNFFVGPTYESEVDYLKSWLKQRVDWMSGEYQREFGACPGG
;
A
#
# COMPACT_ATOMS: atom_id res chain seq x y z
N MET A 1 -15.81 7.17 11.60
CA MET A 1 -15.00 7.34 12.82
C MET A 1 -13.90 6.30 12.77
N SER A 2 -12.64 6.70 12.81
CA SER A 2 -11.54 5.74 12.97
C SER A 2 -11.78 4.96 14.27
N PRO A 3 -11.62 3.63 14.29
CA PRO A 3 -11.79 2.85 15.51
C PRO A 3 -10.82 3.35 16.59
N VAL A 4 -11.28 3.34 17.84
CA VAL A 4 -10.44 3.68 19.00
C VAL A 4 -9.30 2.68 19.05
N GLU A 5 -8.05 3.14 18.95
CA GLU A 5 -6.89 2.28 19.15
C GLU A 5 -6.72 2.01 20.65
N PRO A 6 -6.42 0.77 21.08
CA PRO A 6 -6.14 0.45 22.47
C PRO A 6 -4.88 1.18 22.94
N ALA A 7 -4.77 1.44 24.24
CA ALA A 7 -3.56 2.09 24.81
C ALA A 7 -2.31 1.19 24.73
N VAL A 8 -2.51 -0.13 24.61
CA VAL A 8 -1.45 -1.14 24.54
C VAL A 8 -1.62 -2.00 23.31
N ILE A 9 -0.50 -2.31 22.66
CA ILE A 9 -0.45 -3.21 21.51
C ILE A 9 -1.03 -4.60 21.88
N ALA A 10 -1.96 -5.09 21.05
CA ALA A 10 -2.58 -6.40 21.25
C ALA A 10 -1.58 -7.55 21.03
N LYS A 11 -1.83 -8.69 21.66
CA LYS A 11 -1.08 -9.92 21.40
C LYS A 11 -1.90 -10.81 20.47
N MET A 12 -1.23 -11.32 19.43
CA MET A 12 -1.82 -12.27 18.49
C MET A 12 -1.08 -13.60 18.59
N TYR A 13 -1.83 -14.66 18.85
CA TYR A 13 -1.31 -16.03 18.92
C TYR A 13 -1.83 -16.81 17.73
N ILE A 14 -0.96 -17.54 17.06
CA ILE A 14 -1.29 -18.45 15.97
C ILE A 14 -0.75 -19.81 16.32
N ASP A 15 -1.66 -20.72 16.64
CA ASP A 15 -1.34 -22.10 16.95
C ASP A 15 -1.64 -22.97 15.73
N ILE A 16 -0.59 -23.45 15.07
CA ILE A 16 -0.67 -24.26 13.85
C ILE A 16 -0.84 -25.74 14.25
N GLU A 17 -1.70 -26.47 13.53
CA GLU A 17 -1.89 -27.92 13.75
C GLU A 17 -0.54 -28.64 13.74
N ASP A 18 -0.37 -29.59 14.64
CA ASP A 18 0.87 -30.36 14.85
C ASP A 18 2.12 -29.49 15.08
N ARG A 19 1.95 -28.22 15.42
CA ARG A 19 3.03 -27.22 15.56
C ARG A 19 3.92 -27.12 14.31
N ALA A 20 3.33 -27.36 13.12
CA ALA A 20 4.02 -27.28 11.86
C ALA A 20 4.65 -25.88 11.63
N GLU A 21 5.71 -25.83 10.85
CA GLU A 21 6.36 -24.57 10.45
C GLU A 21 5.85 -24.09 9.09
N VAL A 22 5.67 -22.79 8.93
CA VAL A 22 5.37 -22.17 7.64
C VAL A 22 6.67 -22.06 6.84
N VAL A 23 6.83 -22.91 5.83
CA VAL A 23 8.08 -23.05 5.07
C VAL A 23 8.03 -22.46 3.67
N ASP A 24 6.83 -22.21 3.13
CA ASP A 24 6.62 -21.68 1.79
C ASP A 24 5.46 -20.67 1.71
N LYS A 25 5.21 -20.14 0.52
CA LYS A 25 4.15 -19.15 0.24
C LYS A 25 2.91 -19.77 -0.41
N ASP A 26 2.91 -21.04 -0.70
CA ASP A 26 1.90 -21.69 -1.53
C ASP A 26 0.98 -22.58 -0.68
N THR A 27 1.53 -23.22 0.35
CA THR A 27 0.82 -24.17 1.19
C THR A 27 0.16 -23.49 2.38
N TYR A 28 -1.18 -23.54 2.45
CA TYR A 28 -1.91 -23.14 3.63
C TYR A 28 -1.89 -24.22 4.70
N LEU A 29 -1.47 -23.87 5.90
CA LEU A 29 -1.51 -24.71 7.09
C LEU A 29 -2.70 -24.32 7.95
N LYS A 30 -3.44 -25.32 8.45
CA LYS A 30 -4.55 -25.08 9.40
C LYS A 30 -4.01 -24.60 10.74
N ALA A 31 -4.70 -23.64 11.32
CA ALA A 31 -4.30 -23.03 12.59
C ALA A 31 -5.53 -22.46 13.32
N THR A 32 -5.31 -22.04 14.54
CA THR A 32 -6.23 -21.17 15.29
C THR A 32 -5.53 -19.84 15.54
N VAL A 33 -6.20 -18.74 15.24
CA VAL A 33 -5.76 -17.39 15.63
C VAL A 33 -6.53 -16.94 16.85
N ARG A 34 -5.81 -16.45 17.87
CA ARG A 34 -6.36 -15.86 19.09
C ARG A 34 -5.74 -14.48 19.31
N ILE A 35 -6.59 -13.49 19.58
CA ILE A 35 -6.17 -12.12 19.86
C ILE A 35 -6.57 -11.77 21.29
N GLU A 36 -5.59 -11.30 22.05
CA GLU A 36 -5.75 -10.74 23.39
C GLU A 36 -5.57 -9.23 23.32
N SER A 37 -6.57 -8.48 23.75
CA SER A 37 -6.59 -7.01 23.79
C SER A 37 -7.22 -6.52 25.08
N GLU A 38 -6.84 -5.31 25.49
CA GLU A 38 -7.54 -4.59 26.57
C GLU A 38 -8.98 -4.28 26.19
N LEU A 39 -9.24 -4.00 24.90
CA LEU A 39 -10.59 -3.80 24.37
C LEU A 39 -11.24 -5.17 24.12
N GLU A 40 -12.36 -5.41 24.77
CA GLU A 40 -13.11 -6.67 24.61
C GLU A 40 -13.57 -6.87 23.15
N SER A 41 -13.93 -5.80 22.46
CA SER A 41 -14.33 -5.82 21.06
C SER A 41 -13.23 -6.31 20.09
N ASP A 42 -11.98 -6.26 20.51
CA ASP A 42 -10.83 -6.67 19.70
C ASP A 42 -10.42 -8.13 19.95
N ARG A 43 -11.00 -8.77 20.98
CA ARG A 43 -10.70 -10.17 21.31
C ARG A 43 -11.33 -11.09 20.28
N LEU A 44 -10.55 -12.04 19.83
CA LEU A 44 -10.93 -12.98 18.78
C LEU A 44 -10.32 -14.34 19.05
N GLU A 45 -11.07 -15.41 18.80
CA GLU A 45 -10.51 -16.76 18.69
C GLU A 45 -11.29 -17.52 17.62
N VAL A 46 -10.64 -17.79 16.48
CA VAL A 46 -11.27 -18.44 15.31
C VAL A 46 -10.31 -19.36 14.59
N PRO A 47 -10.82 -20.42 13.95
CA PRO A 47 -10.04 -21.22 13.02
C PRO A 47 -9.53 -20.35 11.85
N THR A 48 -8.32 -20.61 11.44
CA THR A 48 -7.67 -19.89 10.33
C THR A 48 -6.78 -20.84 9.54
N GLU A 49 -6.35 -20.36 8.38
CA GLU A 49 -5.24 -20.92 7.63
C GLU A 49 -4.12 -19.88 7.54
N ILE A 50 -2.87 -20.34 7.58
CA ILE A 50 -1.69 -19.48 7.51
C ILE A 50 -0.73 -20.00 6.45
N ARG A 51 -0.11 -19.08 5.69
CA ARG A 51 1.02 -19.35 4.79
C ARG A 51 2.00 -18.19 4.77
N GLY A 52 3.15 -18.40 4.15
CA GLY A 52 4.07 -17.32 3.84
C GLY A 52 3.50 -16.32 2.83
N ARG A 53 4.06 -15.10 2.81
CA ARG A 53 3.78 -14.07 1.80
C ARG A 53 5.00 -13.20 1.54
N GLY A 54 4.87 -12.32 0.56
CA GLY A 54 5.89 -11.33 0.19
C GLY A 54 6.91 -11.91 -0.80
N ASN A 55 7.68 -11.03 -1.38
CA ASN A 55 8.71 -11.36 -2.38
C ASN A 55 10.10 -11.32 -1.71
N SER A 56 10.81 -10.20 -1.80
CA SER A 56 12.10 -10.01 -1.11
C SER A 56 11.97 -10.22 0.41
N THR A 57 10.88 -9.77 1.01
CA THR A 57 10.61 -9.88 2.45
C THR A 57 10.46 -11.32 2.93
N TRP A 58 10.02 -12.26 2.07
CA TRP A 58 9.97 -13.68 2.41
C TRP A 58 11.38 -14.29 2.63
N ASN A 59 12.39 -13.74 1.99
CA ASN A 59 13.77 -14.19 2.15
C ASN A 59 14.45 -13.64 3.42
N MET A 60 13.81 -12.69 4.12
CA MET A 60 14.32 -12.12 5.36
C MET A 60 14.13 -13.08 6.54
N PRO A 61 14.93 -12.94 7.64
CA PRO A 61 14.81 -13.81 8.83
C PRO A 61 13.43 -13.77 9.48
N LYS A 62 12.84 -12.59 9.63
CA LYS A 62 11.50 -12.38 10.18
C LYS A 62 10.48 -12.45 9.05
N LYS A 63 9.73 -13.55 8.98
CA LYS A 63 8.84 -13.89 7.87
C LYS A 63 7.51 -13.14 7.94
N PRO A 64 7.02 -12.54 6.85
CA PRO A 64 5.63 -12.08 6.73
C PRO A 64 4.69 -13.25 6.42
N TYR A 65 3.42 -13.14 6.83
CA TYR A 65 2.42 -14.20 6.66
C TYR A 65 1.14 -13.67 6.03
N ARG A 66 0.37 -14.58 5.44
CA ARG A 66 -1.03 -14.39 5.04
C ARG A 66 -1.92 -15.27 5.92
N LEU A 67 -2.99 -14.69 6.44
CA LEU A 67 -4.04 -15.41 7.14
C LEU A 67 -5.29 -15.44 6.29
N ARG A 68 -6.01 -16.57 6.37
CA ARG A 68 -7.35 -16.73 5.84
C ARG A 68 -8.24 -17.29 6.95
N LEU A 69 -9.08 -16.45 7.53
CA LEU A 69 -10.02 -16.86 8.58
C LEU A 69 -11.10 -17.79 7.99
N ALA A 70 -11.60 -18.73 8.78
CA ALA A 70 -12.66 -19.65 8.35
C ALA A 70 -13.94 -18.90 7.95
N ALA A 71 -14.24 -17.80 8.62
CA ALA A 71 -15.34 -16.89 8.30
C ALA A 71 -14.86 -15.44 8.38
N ALA A 72 -15.49 -14.54 7.63
CA ALA A 72 -15.22 -13.12 7.73
C ALA A 72 -15.47 -12.64 9.16
N SER A 73 -14.45 -12.07 9.79
CA SER A 73 -14.50 -11.60 11.18
C SER A 73 -13.79 -10.26 11.31
N PRO A 74 -14.26 -9.36 12.17
CA PRO A 74 -13.53 -8.13 12.46
C PRO A 74 -12.23 -8.46 13.19
N VAL A 75 -11.15 -7.79 12.82
CA VAL A 75 -9.83 -7.96 13.46
C VAL A 75 -9.37 -6.62 14.00
N LEU A 76 -9.21 -6.50 15.30
CA LEU A 76 -8.73 -5.27 15.98
C LEU A 76 -9.51 -4.02 15.56
N GLY A 77 -10.85 -4.11 15.55
CA GLY A 77 -11.76 -3.02 15.17
C GLY A 77 -11.77 -2.68 13.67
N MET A 78 -11.03 -3.41 12.82
CA MET A 78 -11.13 -3.29 11.37
C MET A 78 -12.33 -4.10 10.85
N PRO A 79 -12.96 -3.70 9.72
CA PRO A 79 -14.12 -4.39 9.16
C PRO A 79 -13.90 -5.88 8.94
N ALA A 80 -14.99 -6.65 9.05
CA ALA A 80 -14.96 -8.09 8.94
C ALA A 80 -14.45 -8.55 7.57
N GLU A 81 -13.43 -9.40 7.57
CA GLU A 81 -12.83 -9.98 6.38
C GLU A 81 -12.21 -11.34 6.71
N ARG A 82 -11.99 -12.15 5.68
CA ARG A 82 -11.29 -13.43 5.81
C ARG A 82 -9.79 -13.30 5.61
N ASP A 83 -9.37 -12.47 4.65
CA ASP A 83 -7.98 -12.37 4.20
C ASP A 83 -7.24 -11.20 4.86
N TRP A 84 -6.17 -11.53 5.57
CA TRP A 84 -5.31 -10.56 6.28
C TRP A 84 -3.85 -10.77 5.94
N ALA A 85 -3.09 -9.69 5.89
CA ALA A 85 -1.63 -9.74 5.76
C ALA A 85 -0.98 -9.42 7.11
N LEU A 86 0.05 -10.18 7.48
CA LEU A 86 0.92 -9.89 8.62
C LEU A 86 2.27 -9.43 8.09
N LEU A 87 2.53 -8.13 8.13
CA LEU A 87 3.79 -7.55 7.69
C LEU A 87 4.81 -7.61 8.82
N ALA A 88 5.99 -8.14 8.50
CA ALA A 88 7.08 -8.28 9.45
C ALA A 88 7.89 -6.99 9.66
N ASN A 89 7.86 -6.06 8.69
CA ASN A 89 8.61 -4.80 8.64
C ASN A 89 10.11 -4.97 8.99
N PHE A 90 10.75 -6.08 8.56
CA PHE A 90 12.11 -6.40 8.97
C PHE A 90 13.15 -5.43 8.37
N ALA A 91 12.94 -4.98 7.14
CA ALA A 91 13.81 -4.00 6.51
C ALA A 91 13.61 -2.58 7.06
N ASP A 92 12.44 -2.28 7.62
CA ASP A 92 12.15 -1.00 8.27
C ASP A 92 12.36 -1.08 9.78
N LYS A 93 13.53 -0.66 10.26
CA LYS A 93 13.89 -0.69 11.67
C LYS A 93 13.07 0.25 12.55
N THR A 94 12.38 1.24 11.94
CA THR A 94 11.40 2.06 12.65
C THR A 94 10.08 1.33 12.87
N LEU A 95 9.79 0.28 12.08
CA LEU A 95 8.50 -0.42 12.00
C LEU A 95 7.32 0.51 11.61
N ALA A 96 7.59 1.75 11.22
CA ALA A 96 6.59 2.83 11.12
C ALA A 96 6.24 3.23 9.68
N ARG A 97 7.11 3.00 8.69
CA ARG A 97 6.96 3.57 7.33
C ARG A 97 5.67 3.15 6.63
N ASN A 98 5.31 1.87 6.70
CA ASN A 98 4.05 1.38 6.15
C ASN A 98 2.84 2.04 6.85
N LYS A 99 2.84 2.12 8.19
CA LYS A 99 1.76 2.78 8.94
C LYS A 99 1.67 4.27 8.60
N LEU A 100 2.81 4.94 8.48
CA LEU A 100 2.90 6.37 8.14
C LEU A 100 2.31 6.64 6.76
N GLY A 101 2.72 5.90 5.73
CA GLY A 101 2.21 6.07 4.37
C GLY A 101 0.69 5.91 4.28
N MET A 102 0.15 4.88 4.98
CA MET A 102 -1.30 4.67 5.03
C MET A 102 -2.03 5.77 5.82
N THR A 103 -1.48 6.20 6.97
CA THR A 103 -2.06 7.30 7.74
C THR A 103 -2.06 8.61 6.95
N LEU A 104 -1.01 8.84 6.16
CA LEU A 104 -0.95 9.99 5.26
C LEU A 104 -2.06 9.93 4.21
N GLY A 105 -2.28 8.76 3.57
CA GLY A 105 -3.37 8.54 2.63
C GLY A 105 -4.76 8.74 3.24
N GLU A 106 -5.00 8.25 4.47
CA GLU A 106 -6.25 8.52 5.20
C GLU A 106 -6.45 10.02 5.42
N ARG A 107 -5.40 10.75 5.80
CA ARG A 107 -5.46 12.18 6.07
C ARG A 107 -5.63 13.05 4.82
N THR A 108 -5.15 12.58 3.67
CA THR A 108 -5.44 13.24 2.39
C THR A 108 -6.87 12.99 1.91
N GLY A 109 -7.60 12.07 2.53
CA GLY A 109 -9.00 11.78 2.19
C GLY A 109 -9.16 10.83 1.02
N MET A 110 -8.17 10.02 0.70
CA MET A 110 -8.31 8.95 -0.30
C MET A 110 -9.49 8.04 0.04
N VAL A 111 -10.23 7.61 -0.98
CA VAL A 111 -11.50 6.87 -0.84
C VAL A 111 -11.34 5.63 0.05
N TRP A 112 -10.26 4.90 -0.16
CA TRP A 112 -9.88 3.79 0.71
C TRP A 112 -8.36 3.69 0.80
N THR A 113 -7.89 3.58 2.03
CA THR A 113 -6.49 3.28 2.35
C THR A 113 -6.49 2.05 3.25
N PRO A 114 -5.71 0.99 2.97
CA PRO A 114 -5.70 -0.22 3.78
C PRO A 114 -5.40 0.09 5.25
N ARG A 115 -6.35 -0.28 6.11
CA ARG A 115 -6.20 -0.10 7.56
C ARG A 115 -5.23 -1.13 8.12
N SER A 116 -4.59 -0.79 9.21
CA SER A 116 -3.68 -1.71 9.88
C SER A 116 -3.63 -1.50 11.39
N ARG A 117 -3.23 -2.55 12.10
CA ARG A 117 -2.98 -2.54 13.55
C ARG A 117 -1.70 -3.26 13.87
N PHE A 118 -0.97 -2.76 14.86
CA PHE A 118 0.19 -3.47 15.38
C PHE A 118 -0.23 -4.56 16.36
N VAL A 119 0.51 -5.66 16.33
CA VAL A 119 0.38 -6.76 17.26
C VAL A 119 1.77 -7.27 17.68
N GLU A 120 1.87 -7.81 18.88
CA GLU A 120 2.97 -8.68 19.23
C GLU A 120 2.58 -10.13 18.87
N LEU A 121 3.25 -10.68 17.83
CA LEU A 121 2.89 -11.96 17.24
C LEU A 121 3.60 -13.12 17.94
N HIS A 122 2.83 -14.15 18.27
CA HIS A 122 3.32 -15.44 18.73
C HIS A 122 2.87 -16.54 17.77
N VAL A 123 3.79 -17.38 17.30
CA VAL A 123 3.48 -18.53 16.44
C VAL A 123 3.95 -19.80 17.15
N ASN A 124 3.04 -20.72 17.39
CA ASN A 124 3.29 -21.96 18.15
C ASN A 124 3.93 -21.69 19.52
N GLY A 125 3.58 -20.56 20.16
CA GLY A 125 4.13 -20.12 21.45
C GLY A 125 5.47 -19.38 21.37
N ASP A 126 6.10 -19.28 20.19
CA ASP A 126 7.35 -18.50 20.01
C ASP A 126 7.03 -17.05 19.68
N ASN A 127 7.55 -16.10 20.45
CA ASN A 127 7.40 -14.67 20.20
C ASN A 127 8.15 -14.28 18.93
N ARG A 128 7.44 -13.79 17.93
CA ARG A 128 7.97 -13.32 16.65
C ARG A 128 8.18 -11.80 16.61
N GLY A 129 7.90 -11.07 17.70
CA GLY A 129 8.03 -9.63 17.79
C GLY A 129 6.85 -8.84 17.23
N VAL A 130 7.07 -7.57 16.92
CA VAL A 130 6.04 -6.65 16.44
C VAL A 130 5.72 -6.92 14.98
N TYR A 131 4.45 -7.16 14.69
CA TYR A 131 3.91 -7.28 13.33
C TYR A 131 2.83 -6.23 13.10
N GLN A 132 2.55 -5.96 11.84
CA GLN A 132 1.45 -5.11 11.43
C GLN A 132 0.41 -5.96 10.72
N VAL A 133 -0.78 -6.09 11.31
CA VAL A 133 -1.95 -6.73 10.69
C VAL A 133 -2.53 -5.74 9.70
N TYR A 134 -2.67 -6.15 8.45
CA TYR A 134 -3.04 -5.30 7.33
C TYR A 134 -4.25 -5.85 6.59
N GLU A 135 -5.14 -4.97 6.15
CA GLU A 135 -6.16 -5.31 5.18
C GLU A 135 -5.51 -5.72 3.86
N HIS A 136 -5.91 -6.86 3.33
CA HIS A 136 -5.43 -7.30 2.03
C HIS A 136 -6.07 -6.47 0.92
N VAL A 137 -5.30 -6.09 -0.12
CA VAL A 137 -5.82 -5.38 -1.28
C VAL A 137 -6.74 -6.31 -2.07
N LYS A 138 -8.01 -5.93 -2.15
CA LYS A 138 -9.07 -6.63 -2.91
C LYS A 138 -10.26 -5.70 -3.13
N THR A 139 -11.23 -6.12 -3.92
CA THR A 139 -12.52 -5.45 -4.09
C THR A 139 -13.47 -5.79 -2.94
N GLY A 140 -14.39 -4.88 -2.66
CA GLY A 140 -15.44 -5.08 -1.65
C GLY A 140 -15.89 -3.77 -1.00
N PRO A 141 -17.04 -3.77 -0.30
CA PRO A 141 -17.64 -2.53 0.22
C PRO A 141 -16.79 -1.80 1.27
N ASP A 142 -15.91 -2.50 1.97
CA ASP A 142 -14.94 -1.93 2.92
C ASP A 142 -13.51 -1.91 2.40
N ARG A 143 -13.33 -2.09 1.09
CA ARG A 143 -12.05 -2.17 0.36
C ARG A 143 -12.11 -1.24 -0.88
N ALA A 144 -11.53 -1.65 -1.99
CA ALA A 144 -11.80 -0.99 -3.27
C ALA A 144 -13.26 -1.26 -3.63
N ASP A 145 -14.13 -0.29 -3.31
CA ASP A 145 -15.58 -0.42 -3.47
C ASP A 145 -15.97 -0.24 -4.92
N VAL A 146 -15.88 -1.35 -5.65
CA VAL A 146 -16.34 -1.46 -7.04
C VAL A 146 -17.38 -2.56 -7.14
N GLU A 147 -18.31 -2.40 -8.08
CA GLU A 147 -19.35 -3.39 -8.31
C GLU A 147 -18.74 -4.71 -8.79
N PRO A 148 -19.22 -5.86 -8.29
CA PRO A 148 -18.70 -7.15 -8.77
C PRO A 148 -18.88 -7.30 -10.29
N LEU A 149 -17.88 -7.88 -10.94
CA LEU A 149 -17.90 -8.31 -12.32
C LEU A 149 -17.83 -9.84 -12.36
N ASP A 150 -18.83 -10.47 -12.96
CA ASP A 150 -18.89 -11.91 -13.14
C ASP A 150 -18.16 -12.26 -14.46
N GLU A 151 -17.05 -12.99 -14.33
CA GLU A 151 -16.17 -13.36 -15.45
C GLU A 151 -16.81 -14.31 -16.46
N GLU A 152 -17.92 -14.95 -16.11
CA GLU A 152 -18.61 -15.90 -16.97
C GLU A 152 -19.74 -15.28 -17.82
N VAL A 153 -20.31 -14.14 -17.41
CA VAL A 153 -21.54 -13.63 -18.00
C VAL A 153 -21.57 -12.12 -18.27
N ASP A 154 -20.79 -11.30 -17.58
CA ASP A 154 -20.90 -9.84 -17.62
C ASP A 154 -20.18 -9.24 -18.84
N ILE A 155 -20.82 -9.27 -20.01
CA ILE A 155 -20.27 -8.75 -21.29
C ILE A 155 -21.06 -7.58 -21.87
N ASP A 156 -22.18 -7.17 -21.28
CA ASP A 156 -22.88 -5.99 -21.78
C ASP A 156 -22.08 -4.70 -21.50
N PRO A 157 -22.26 -3.64 -22.31
CA PRO A 157 -21.41 -2.44 -22.22
C PRO A 157 -21.45 -1.71 -20.88
N GLN A 158 -22.48 -1.89 -20.07
CA GLN A 158 -22.59 -1.26 -18.77
C GLN A 158 -21.87 -2.09 -17.70
N THR A 159 -22.13 -3.39 -17.62
CA THR A 159 -21.54 -4.26 -16.61
C THR A 159 -20.04 -4.43 -16.82
N ILE A 160 -19.59 -4.66 -18.04
CA ILE A 160 -18.15 -4.82 -18.37
C ILE A 160 -17.33 -3.56 -18.05
N SER A 161 -17.97 -2.40 -17.95
CA SER A 161 -17.29 -1.11 -17.72
C SER A 161 -16.73 -0.93 -16.31
N GLY A 162 -17.01 -1.82 -15.36
CA GLY A 162 -16.56 -1.70 -13.96
C GLY A 162 -16.29 -3.05 -13.31
N GLY A 163 -15.97 -3.00 -12.01
CA GLY A 163 -15.58 -4.18 -11.25
C GLY A 163 -14.08 -4.49 -11.29
N TRP A 164 -13.28 -3.56 -11.80
CA TRP A 164 -11.87 -3.78 -12.05
C TRP A 164 -11.01 -3.37 -10.87
N LEU A 165 -10.08 -4.25 -10.48
CA LEU A 165 -8.91 -3.94 -9.69
C LEU A 165 -7.69 -4.38 -10.48
N LEU A 166 -6.79 -3.45 -10.76
CA LEU A 166 -5.57 -3.65 -11.55
C LEU A 166 -4.35 -3.41 -10.68
N GLU A 167 -3.24 -4.05 -11.01
CA GLU A 167 -1.93 -3.80 -10.42
C GLU A 167 -0.91 -3.57 -11.52
N VAL A 168 -0.10 -2.51 -11.41
CA VAL A 168 1.16 -2.43 -12.16
C VAL A 168 2.13 -3.36 -11.47
N ASP A 169 2.49 -4.46 -12.13
CA ASP A 169 3.37 -5.47 -11.56
C ASP A 169 4.22 -6.21 -12.59
N LYS A 170 5.51 -5.90 -12.59
CA LYS A 170 6.50 -6.55 -13.47
C LYS A 170 6.74 -8.03 -13.19
N ARG A 171 6.10 -8.60 -12.18
CA ARG A 171 6.21 -10.03 -11.84
C ARG A 171 5.25 -10.90 -12.65
N TYR A 172 4.17 -10.30 -13.16
CA TYR A 172 3.12 -11.00 -13.90
C TYR A 172 2.52 -12.16 -13.11
N ASP A 173 2.20 -11.92 -11.83
CA ASP A 173 1.73 -12.95 -10.90
C ASP A 173 0.25 -13.31 -11.05
N GLU A 174 -0.47 -12.76 -12.04
CA GLU A 174 -1.88 -13.03 -12.33
C GLU A 174 -2.05 -13.64 -13.72
N ASP A 175 -3.17 -14.33 -13.94
CA ASP A 175 -3.44 -15.03 -15.20
C ASP A 175 -3.63 -14.07 -16.40
N VAL A 176 -4.14 -12.88 -16.15
CA VAL A 176 -4.29 -11.84 -17.17
C VAL A 176 -3.38 -10.67 -16.88
N CYS A 177 -2.26 -10.63 -17.58
CA CYS A 177 -1.30 -9.52 -17.56
C CYS A 177 -0.91 -9.12 -18.98
N TRP A 178 -0.51 -7.85 -19.17
CA TRP A 178 0.01 -7.36 -20.46
C TRP A 178 0.90 -6.13 -20.24
N ASP A 179 1.75 -5.86 -21.23
CA ASP A 179 2.46 -4.59 -21.33
C ASP A 179 1.62 -3.59 -22.15
N THR A 180 1.42 -2.39 -21.59
CA THR A 180 0.77 -1.30 -22.31
C THR A 180 1.67 -0.75 -23.43
N SER A 181 1.14 0.18 -24.24
CA SER A 181 1.91 0.86 -25.29
C SER A 181 3.15 1.60 -24.77
N LEU A 182 3.16 1.98 -23.50
CA LEU A 182 4.27 2.61 -22.80
C LEU A 182 5.12 1.62 -21.97
N ASN A 183 4.95 0.33 -22.22
CA ASN A 183 5.64 -0.77 -21.52
C ASN A 183 5.37 -0.79 -20.00
N LEU A 184 4.15 -0.47 -19.58
CA LEU A 184 3.73 -0.70 -18.21
C LEU A 184 3.13 -2.09 -18.07
N PRO A 185 3.64 -2.95 -17.17
CA PRO A 185 3.08 -4.26 -16.91
C PRO A 185 1.82 -4.13 -16.07
N ILE A 186 0.66 -4.32 -16.66
CA ILE A 186 -0.64 -4.29 -15.98
C ILE A 186 -1.15 -5.71 -15.80
N CYS A 187 -1.58 -6.03 -14.58
CA CYS A 187 -2.21 -7.31 -14.23
C CYS A 187 -3.61 -7.07 -13.67
N VAL A 188 -4.55 -7.96 -13.95
CA VAL A 188 -5.92 -7.90 -13.41
C VAL A 188 -5.98 -8.71 -12.13
N LYS A 189 -6.29 -8.04 -11.01
CA LYS A 189 -6.47 -8.63 -9.68
C LYS A 189 -7.92 -9.02 -9.41
N SER A 190 -8.86 -8.32 -10.04
CA SER A 190 -10.30 -8.59 -9.99
C SER A 190 -10.94 -8.11 -11.29
N PRO A 191 -11.80 -8.94 -11.89
CA PRO A 191 -12.17 -10.31 -11.51
C PRO A 191 -10.97 -11.26 -11.54
N GLY A 192 -11.08 -12.41 -10.83
CA GLY A 192 -10.08 -13.48 -10.87
C GLY A 192 -10.30 -14.35 -12.10
N PHE A 193 -9.57 -14.09 -13.18
CA PHE A 193 -9.68 -14.84 -14.42
C PHE A 193 -9.04 -16.24 -14.32
N ASP A 194 -9.62 -17.20 -15.06
CA ASP A 194 -8.88 -18.37 -15.52
C ASP A 194 -8.14 -18.01 -16.82
N GLY A 195 -6.85 -18.31 -16.87
CA GLY A 195 -6.00 -17.93 -18.01
C GLY A 195 -6.40 -18.60 -19.32
N ASP A 196 -6.87 -19.85 -19.29
CA ASP A 196 -7.32 -20.58 -20.47
C ASP A 196 -8.63 -19.98 -21.02
N ASP A 197 -9.58 -19.62 -20.15
CA ASP A 197 -10.83 -18.98 -20.51
C ASP A 197 -10.60 -17.56 -21.06
N ALA A 198 -9.71 -16.79 -20.44
CA ALA A 198 -9.31 -15.47 -20.88
C ALA A 198 -8.55 -15.48 -22.21
N ALA A 199 -7.93 -16.61 -22.60
CA ALA A 199 -7.29 -16.80 -23.89
C ALA A 199 -8.22 -17.36 -24.97
N THR A 200 -9.44 -17.82 -24.62
CA THR A 200 -10.37 -18.44 -25.55
C THR A 200 -11.20 -17.39 -26.29
N PRO A 201 -11.06 -17.24 -27.64
CA PRO A 201 -11.78 -16.25 -28.40
C PRO A 201 -13.31 -16.40 -28.28
N GLY A 202 -13.98 -15.31 -27.90
CA GLY A 202 -15.43 -15.25 -27.71
C GLY A 202 -15.93 -15.72 -26.34
N HIS A 203 -15.04 -16.20 -25.45
CA HIS A 203 -15.38 -16.43 -24.07
C HIS A 203 -15.63 -15.09 -23.34
N PRO A 204 -16.58 -14.98 -22.39
CA PRO A 204 -16.80 -13.74 -21.65
C PRO A 204 -15.52 -13.17 -21.03
N SER A 205 -14.70 -13.98 -20.36
CA SER A 205 -13.43 -13.57 -19.77
C SER A 205 -12.46 -12.96 -20.79
N ALA A 206 -12.38 -13.50 -22.02
CA ALA A 206 -11.56 -12.94 -23.10
C ALA A 206 -12.07 -11.56 -23.56
N LEU A 207 -13.40 -11.40 -23.68
CA LEU A 207 -14.01 -10.12 -24.05
C LEU A 207 -13.82 -9.07 -22.95
N GLN A 208 -13.90 -9.47 -21.70
CA GLN A 208 -13.65 -8.61 -20.55
C GLN A 208 -12.16 -8.18 -20.49
N ALA A 209 -11.22 -9.11 -20.67
CA ALA A 209 -9.79 -8.82 -20.73
C ALA A 209 -9.45 -7.85 -21.88
N GLU A 210 -10.06 -8.02 -23.04
CA GLU A 210 -9.91 -7.11 -24.19
C GLU A 210 -10.48 -5.72 -23.88
N TYR A 211 -11.64 -5.65 -23.22
CA TYR A 211 -12.25 -4.38 -22.81
C TYR A 211 -11.29 -3.57 -21.93
N ILE A 212 -10.78 -4.15 -20.85
CA ILE A 212 -9.95 -3.40 -19.90
C ILE A 212 -8.59 -3.01 -20.51
N ARG A 213 -8.00 -3.87 -21.36
CA ARG A 213 -6.80 -3.51 -22.15
C ARG A 213 -7.06 -2.31 -23.03
N THR A 214 -8.14 -2.34 -23.81
CA THR A 214 -8.52 -1.24 -24.71
C THR A 214 -8.79 0.05 -23.93
N TYR A 215 -9.41 -0.04 -22.77
CA TYR A 215 -9.63 1.13 -21.91
C TYR A 215 -8.33 1.76 -21.43
N VAL A 216 -7.39 0.95 -20.92
CA VAL A 216 -6.07 1.44 -20.45
C VAL A 216 -5.26 2.02 -21.62
N ASP A 217 -5.25 1.35 -22.77
CA ASP A 217 -4.55 1.85 -23.96
C ASP A 217 -5.15 3.20 -24.46
N SER A 218 -6.47 3.34 -24.36
CA SER A 218 -7.14 4.61 -24.70
C SER A 218 -6.77 5.72 -23.71
N ALA A 219 -6.66 5.38 -22.42
CA ALA A 219 -6.21 6.30 -21.38
C ALA A 219 -4.76 6.78 -21.64
N GLU A 220 -3.85 5.86 -22.00
CA GLU A 220 -2.47 6.21 -22.37
C GLU A 220 -2.40 7.09 -23.61
N GLN A 221 -3.16 6.76 -24.66
CA GLN A 221 -3.22 7.56 -25.88
C GLN A 221 -3.74 8.98 -25.60
N ALA A 222 -4.71 9.13 -24.69
CA ALA A 222 -5.21 10.43 -24.27
C ALA A 222 -4.16 11.26 -23.53
N LEU A 223 -3.22 10.63 -22.83
CA LEU A 223 -2.08 11.33 -22.19
C LEU A 223 -1.11 11.95 -23.23
N ASP A 224 -1.08 11.48 -24.47
CA ASP A 224 -0.23 12.03 -25.53
C ASP A 224 -0.90 13.18 -26.30
N LYS A 225 -2.23 13.37 -26.16
CA LYS A 225 -2.95 14.46 -26.80
C LYS A 225 -2.73 15.78 -26.05
N PRO A 226 -2.70 16.91 -26.75
CA PRO A 226 -2.47 18.21 -26.13
C PRO A 226 -3.67 18.77 -25.35
N ASP A 227 -4.85 18.21 -25.56
CA ASP A 227 -6.09 18.61 -24.92
C ASP A 227 -6.28 17.97 -23.53
N GLU A 228 -7.42 18.21 -22.91
CA GLU A 228 -7.78 17.67 -21.60
C GLU A 228 -8.61 16.37 -21.69
N GLU A 229 -8.63 15.68 -22.83
CA GLU A 229 -9.42 14.46 -23.05
C GLU A 229 -9.04 13.33 -22.06
N TRP A 230 -7.79 13.29 -21.61
CA TRP A 230 -7.30 12.33 -20.62
C TRP A 230 -8.09 12.35 -19.30
N ARG A 231 -8.72 13.47 -18.94
CA ARG A 231 -9.51 13.61 -17.70
C ARG A 231 -10.72 12.70 -17.62
N GLN A 232 -11.24 12.24 -18.74
CA GLN A 232 -12.35 11.28 -18.74
C GLN A 232 -11.92 9.88 -18.33
N TYR A 233 -10.62 9.59 -18.39
CA TYR A 233 -10.06 8.28 -18.07
C TYR A 233 -9.54 8.16 -16.64
N PHE A 234 -9.27 9.27 -15.97
CA PHE A 234 -8.67 9.27 -14.62
C PHE A 234 -9.48 10.11 -13.64
N ASP A 235 -9.67 9.60 -12.43
CA ASP A 235 -10.11 10.42 -11.29
C ASP A 235 -8.95 11.34 -10.87
N VAL A 236 -9.01 12.58 -11.28
CA VAL A 236 -7.91 13.53 -11.11
C VAL A 236 -7.62 13.85 -9.64
N PRO A 237 -8.62 14.09 -8.76
CA PRO A 237 -8.39 14.26 -7.35
C PRO A 237 -7.66 13.06 -6.70
N ALA A 238 -8.14 11.85 -6.95
CA ALA A 238 -7.52 10.63 -6.41
C ALA A 238 -6.09 10.42 -6.94
N LEU A 239 -5.85 10.72 -8.22
CA LEU A 239 -4.53 10.67 -8.84
C LEU A 239 -3.56 11.65 -8.19
N ILE A 240 -4.00 12.88 -7.91
CA ILE A 240 -3.18 13.91 -7.25
C ILE A 240 -2.86 13.50 -5.80
N ASP A 241 -3.84 13.02 -5.03
CA ASP A 241 -3.62 12.58 -3.65
C ASP A 241 -2.68 11.37 -3.60
N TRP A 242 -2.89 10.36 -4.46
CA TRP A 242 -2.01 9.22 -4.58
C TRP A 242 -0.57 9.64 -4.94
N TYR A 243 -0.43 10.56 -5.92
CA TYR A 243 0.87 11.11 -6.30
C TYR A 243 1.56 11.79 -5.13
N LEU A 244 0.87 12.70 -4.42
CA LEU A 244 1.46 13.46 -3.33
C LEU A 244 1.92 12.57 -2.18
N VAL A 245 1.13 11.56 -1.79
CA VAL A 245 1.52 10.61 -0.74
C VAL A 245 2.78 9.84 -1.15
N ASN A 246 2.81 9.27 -2.35
CA ASN A 246 3.95 8.50 -2.82
C ASN A 246 5.18 9.38 -3.07
N GLU A 247 5.01 10.62 -3.51
CA GLU A 247 6.10 11.56 -3.72
C GLU A 247 6.69 12.05 -2.38
N ILE A 248 5.84 12.35 -1.36
CA ILE A 248 6.29 12.69 0.00
C ILE A 248 7.12 11.55 0.56
N MET A 249 6.61 10.32 0.49
CA MET A 249 7.31 9.13 0.97
C MET A 249 8.47 8.72 0.05
N ARG A 250 8.59 9.31 -1.14
CA ARG A 250 9.54 8.90 -2.17
C ARG A 250 9.56 7.38 -2.31
N ASN A 251 8.35 6.81 -2.43
CA ASN A 251 8.15 5.37 -2.48
C ASN A 251 8.76 4.79 -3.74
N TYR A 252 9.75 3.91 -3.58
CA TYR A 252 10.54 3.38 -4.67
C TYR A 252 9.69 2.62 -5.70
N ASP A 253 8.88 1.70 -5.24
CA ASP A 253 8.08 0.82 -6.09
C ASP A 253 6.94 1.57 -6.82
N ALA A 254 6.45 2.65 -6.22
CA ALA A 254 5.36 3.46 -6.79
C ALA A 254 5.73 4.24 -8.06
N LYS A 255 7.00 4.20 -8.51
CA LYS A 255 7.41 4.76 -9.81
C LYS A 255 6.89 3.93 -10.99
N MET A 256 5.69 3.37 -10.89
CA MET A 256 5.03 2.52 -11.89
C MET A 256 5.82 1.23 -12.21
N GLY A 257 6.48 0.66 -11.20
CA GLY A 257 7.27 -0.57 -11.36
C GLY A 257 6.58 -1.82 -10.84
N THR A 258 5.99 -1.70 -9.64
CA THR A 258 5.28 -2.79 -8.96
C THR A 258 4.42 -2.21 -7.82
N SER A 259 3.47 -2.98 -7.32
CA SER A 259 2.63 -2.60 -6.16
C SER A 259 1.86 -1.28 -6.32
N VAL A 260 1.56 -0.88 -7.57
CA VAL A 260 0.71 0.27 -7.89
C VAL A 260 -0.66 -0.24 -8.29
N TYR A 261 -1.66 0.11 -7.50
CA TYR A 261 -3.03 -0.34 -7.72
C TYR A 261 -3.89 0.75 -8.37
N LEU A 262 -4.80 0.30 -9.23
CA LEU A 262 -5.86 1.11 -9.81
C LEU A 262 -7.16 0.32 -9.73
N HIS A 263 -8.27 1.02 -9.55
CA HIS A 263 -9.58 0.39 -9.61
C HIS A 263 -10.54 1.20 -10.48
N LYS A 264 -11.61 0.57 -10.94
CA LYS A 264 -12.57 1.21 -11.82
C LYS A 264 -13.97 0.68 -11.56
N SER A 265 -14.86 1.58 -11.14
CA SER A 265 -16.30 1.33 -11.03
C SER A 265 -16.99 1.40 -12.40
N ARG A 266 -18.22 0.90 -12.49
CA ARG A 266 -19.04 0.99 -13.71
C ARG A 266 -19.18 2.43 -14.16
N SER A 267 -18.93 2.65 -15.45
CA SER A 267 -18.97 3.98 -16.09
C SER A 267 -18.06 5.04 -15.47
N GLY A 268 -17.29 4.71 -14.42
CA GLY A 268 -16.33 5.61 -13.79
C GLY A 268 -14.95 5.58 -14.46
N PRO A 269 -14.09 6.56 -14.14
CA PRO A 269 -12.70 6.57 -14.57
C PRO A 269 -11.83 5.58 -13.78
N LEU A 270 -10.56 5.44 -14.16
CA LEU A 270 -9.52 4.81 -13.33
C LEU A 270 -9.23 5.68 -12.11
N VAL A 271 -9.26 5.05 -10.96
CA VAL A 271 -8.92 5.64 -9.66
C VAL A 271 -7.59 5.08 -9.20
N PHE A 272 -6.60 5.94 -8.93
CA PHE A 272 -5.34 5.51 -8.33
C PHE A 272 -5.53 5.14 -6.88
N GLY A 273 -5.09 3.96 -6.53
CA GLY A 273 -5.23 3.37 -5.19
C GLY A 273 -5.77 1.95 -5.23
N PRO A 274 -5.71 1.27 -4.08
CA PRO A 274 -5.21 1.77 -2.80
C PRO A 274 -3.69 1.95 -2.76
N LEU A 275 -3.22 2.65 -1.72
CA LEU A 275 -1.80 2.74 -1.40
C LEU A 275 -1.25 1.40 -0.91
N TRP A 276 0.03 1.14 -1.18
CA TRP A 276 0.69 -0.09 -0.74
C TRP A 276 2.20 0.09 -0.65
N ASP A 277 2.86 -0.67 0.25
CA ASP A 277 4.29 -1.01 0.26
C ASP A 277 5.24 0.19 0.42
N PHE A 278 5.30 0.77 1.63
CA PHE A 278 6.15 1.92 1.94
C PHE A 278 7.44 1.58 2.71
N ASP A 279 7.72 0.31 2.97
CA ASP A 279 8.83 -0.09 3.84
C ASP A 279 10.23 0.30 3.31
N ILE A 280 10.38 0.44 2.00
CA ILE A 280 11.59 0.95 1.34
C ILE A 280 11.46 2.40 0.85
N GLY A 281 10.45 3.13 1.33
CA GLY A 281 10.28 4.58 1.12
C GLY A 281 10.99 5.43 2.19
N ALA A 282 10.84 6.73 2.12
CA ALA A 282 11.30 7.72 3.09
C ALA A 282 12.75 7.48 3.54
N GLY A 283 13.66 7.37 2.56
CA GLY A 283 15.11 7.23 2.79
C GLY A 283 15.58 5.86 3.27
N ASN A 284 14.73 4.81 3.19
CA ASN A 284 15.09 3.45 3.61
C ASN A 284 15.61 2.57 2.46
N ILE A 285 16.37 3.14 1.54
CA ILE A 285 16.91 2.47 0.36
C ILE A 285 18.28 3.09 0.02
N ASP A 286 19.25 2.30 -0.44
CA ASP A 286 20.65 2.70 -0.66
C ASP A 286 21.07 2.71 -2.12
N PHE A 287 20.11 2.74 -3.04
CA PHE A 287 20.38 2.76 -4.48
C PHE A 287 19.44 3.72 -5.24
N ASP A 288 19.78 3.98 -6.52
CA ASP A 288 19.03 4.84 -7.44
C ASP A 288 18.86 6.31 -6.99
N GLY A 289 19.62 6.76 -5.97
CA GLY A 289 19.53 8.11 -5.43
C GLY A 289 18.25 8.40 -4.64
N VAL A 290 17.49 7.35 -4.27
CA VAL A 290 16.20 7.49 -3.56
C VAL A 290 16.40 7.71 -2.07
N GLU A 291 17.59 7.44 -1.55
CA GLU A 291 17.99 7.73 -0.18
C GLU A 291 17.93 9.23 0.17
N THR A 292 18.13 10.11 -0.84
CA THR A 292 18.13 11.55 -0.62
C THR A 292 16.70 12.11 -0.45
N PRO A 293 16.49 13.14 0.39
CA PRO A 293 15.17 13.78 0.53
C PRO A 293 14.84 14.75 -0.62
N THR A 294 15.78 14.96 -1.58
CA THR A 294 15.63 15.92 -2.68
C THR A 294 15.41 15.23 -4.02
N GLY A 295 14.90 15.94 -5.00
CA GLY A 295 14.59 15.41 -6.35
C GLY A 295 13.19 14.80 -6.43
N TRP A 296 12.59 14.87 -7.62
CA TRP A 296 11.32 14.21 -7.91
C TRP A 296 11.55 12.72 -8.19
N TRP A 297 10.59 11.89 -7.82
CA TRP A 297 10.66 10.45 -8.07
C TRP A 297 9.44 9.96 -8.84
N ILE A 298 8.25 10.12 -8.29
CA ILE A 298 7.00 9.69 -8.92
C ILE A 298 6.67 10.60 -10.11
N ARG A 299 6.94 11.90 -9.99
CA ARG A 299 6.76 12.88 -11.07
C ARG A 299 7.41 12.44 -12.39
N ASP A 300 8.55 11.72 -12.31
CA ASP A 300 9.32 11.27 -13.47
C ASP A 300 8.92 9.87 -13.97
N SER A 301 7.83 9.29 -13.46
CA SER A 301 7.30 8.03 -13.96
C SER A 301 6.57 8.22 -15.30
N VAL A 302 6.31 7.12 -15.98
CA VAL A 302 5.82 7.11 -17.37
C VAL A 302 4.57 7.95 -17.57
N TRP A 303 3.52 7.76 -16.77
CA TRP A 303 2.28 8.54 -16.88
C TRP A 303 2.41 9.93 -16.26
N HIS A 304 3.05 10.02 -15.07
CA HIS A 304 3.15 11.31 -14.36
C HIS A 304 3.99 12.31 -15.14
N SER A 305 5.06 11.91 -15.82
CA SER A 305 5.86 12.84 -16.64
C SER A 305 5.04 13.53 -17.73
N LYS A 306 4.08 12.80 -18.36
CA LYS A 306 3.15 13.36 -19.33
C LYS A 306 2.17 14.34 -18.68
N LEU A 307 1.61 13.99 -17.52
CA LEU A 307 0.73 14.85 -16.74
C LEU A 307 1.43 16.13 -16.28
N PHE A 308 2.65 16.00 -15.76
CA PHE A 308 3.45 17.14 -15.32
C PHE A 308 3.99 18.02 -16.45
N SER A 309 3.92 17.59 -17.71
CA SER A 309 4.14 18.47 -18.86
C SER A 309 3.04 19.53 -19.01
N ARG A 310 1.87 19.34 -18.37
CA ARG A 310 0.66 20.17 -18.50
C ARG A 310 0.62 21.24 -17.40
N PRO A 311 0.58 22.54 -17.74
CA PRO A 311 0.54 23.62 -16.75
C PRO A 311 -0.67 23.52 -15.80
N ASN A 312 -1.85 23.18 -16.33
CA ASN A 312 -3.07 23.07 -15.52
C ASN A 312 -2.95 21.98 -14.46
N PHE A 313 -2.44 20.79 -14.83
CA PHE A 313 -2.25 19.70 -13.88
C PHE A 313 -1.24 20.07 -12.77
N ARG A 314 -0.12 20.69 -13.14
CA ARG A 314 0.85 21.19 -12.13
C ARG A 314 0.23 22.19 -11.16
N GLN A 315 -0.62 23.10 -11.68
CA GLN A 315 -1.32 24.06 -10.83
C GLN A 315 -2.31 23.39 -9.88
N GLU A 316 -3.01 22.35 -10.31
CA GLU A 316 -3.93 21.57 -9.46
C GLU A 316 -3.15 20.84 -8.36
N VAL A 317 -2.03 20.21 -8.69
CA VAL A 317 -1.13 19.56 -7.71
C VAL A 317 -0.63 20.58 -6.70
N PHE A 318 -0.19 21.77 -7.13
CA PHE A 318 0.23 22.85 -6.22
C PHE A 318 -0.91 23.33 -5.33
N THR A 319 -2.10 23.51 -5.88
CA THR A 319 -3.27 23.91 -5.07
C THR A 319 -3.54 22.86 -3.98
N ARG A 320 -3.49 21.58 -4.32
CA ARG A 320 -3.68 20.49 -3.38
C ARG A 320 -2.57 20.42 -2.33
N TRP A 321 -1.32 20.64 -2.72
CA TRP A 321 -0.19 20.77 -1.79
C TRP A 321 -0.45 21.84 -0.73
N CYS A 322 -0.89 23.01 -1.14
CA CYS A 322 -1.21 24.11 -0.23
C CYS A 322 -2.39 23.79 0.72
N GLU A 323 -3.35 23.00 0.28
CA GLU A 323 -4.42 22.49 1.17
C GLU A 323 -3.85 21.57 2.25
N LEU A 324 -2.96 20.65 1.88
CA LEU A 324 -2.32 19.73 2.82
C LEU A 324 -1.42 20.46 3.83
N GLU A 325 -0.70 21.49 3.39
CA GLU A 325 0.07 22.36 4.31
C GLU A 325 -0.84 23.08 5.32
N ARG A 326 -1.93 23.71 4.85
CA ARG A 326 -2.90 24.39 5.72
C ARG A 326 -3.58 23.45 6.72
N ALA A 327 -3.78 22.20 6.32
CA ALA A 327 -4.33 21.16 7.20
C ALA A 327 -3.28 20.52 8.14
N ASN A 328 -2.04 21.03 8.16
CA ASN A 328 -0.90 20.46 8.90
C ASN A 328 -0.63 18.99 8.60
N ILE A 329 -0.95 18.52 7.40
CA ILE A 329 -0.70 17.14 7.02
C ILE A 329 0.77 16.97 6.68
N THR A 330 1.34 17.83 5.85
CA THR A 330 2.75 17.78 5.46
C THR A 330 3.69 18.18 6.60
N THR A 331 3.35 19.20 7.35
CA THR A 331 4.15 19.69 8.49
C THR A 331 4.02 18.80 9.74
N GLY A 332 2.94 18.03 9.86
CA GLY A 332 2.66 17.14 10.98
C GLY A 332 3.30 15.74 10.89
N LEU A 333 4.10 15.45 9.84
CA LEU A 333 4.68 14.10 9.64
C LEU A 333 5.56 13.64 10.79
N GLY A 334 6.35 14.53 11.38
CA GLY A 334 7.19 14.21 12.54
C GLY A 334 6.36 13.75 13.75
N GLU A 335 5.24 14.43 14.02
CA GLU A 335 4.30 14.06 15.07
C GLU A 335 3.62 12.72 14.78
N MET A 336 3.27 12.45 13.52
CA MET A 336 2.73 11.13 13.14
C MET A 336 3.72 10.01 13.43
N VAL A 337 5.00 10.22 13.11
CA VAL A 337 6.07 9.24 13.42
C VAL A 337 6.21 9.06 14.93
N ASP A 338 6.24 10.15 15.71
CA ASP A 338 6.33 10.10 17.17
C ASP A 338 5.16 9.31 17.77
N ASN A 339 3.93 9.55 17.30
CA ASN A 339 2.75 8.84 17.77
C ASN A 339 2.81 7.33 17.47
N ILE A 340 3.24 6.96 16.26
CA ILE A 340 3.42 5.54 15.89
C ILE A 340 4.52 4.90 16.77
N ALA A 341 5.67 5.55 16.88
CA ALA A 341 6.78 5.05 17.66
C ALA A 341 6.42 4.91 19.16
N ALA A 342 5.75 5.91 19.74
CA ALA A 342 5.31 5.87 21.14
C ALA A 342 4.34 4.71 21.39
N PHE A 343 3.40 4.45 20.46
CA PHE A 343 2.44 3.37 20.59
C PHE A 343 3.08 1.99 20.66
N ILE A 344 4.16 1.73 19.90
CA ILE A 344 4.81 0.43 19.87
C ILE A 344 5.99 0.30 20.86
N SER A 345 6.50 1.43 21.41
CA SER A 345 7.75 1.46 22.21
C SER A 345 7.61 0.89 23.62
N ALA A 346 6.41 0.83 24.21
CA ALA A 346 6.19 0.42 25.60
C ALA A 346 6.43 -1.11 25.80
N GLY A 347 7.67 -1.56 25.54
CA GLY A 347 8.12 -2.95 25.72
C GLY A 347 8.11 -3.81 24.44
N PRO A 348 7.10 -3.76 23.54
CA PRO A 348 7.08 -4.60 22.34
C PRO A 348 8.27 -4.39 21.40
N VAL A 349 8.71 -3.16 21.18
CA VAL A 349 9.91 -2.85 20.36
C VAL A 349 11.17 -3.46 20.97
N GLU A 350 11.35 -3.35 22.29
CA GLU A 350 12.49 -3.94 22.97
C GLU A 350 12.51 -5.47 22.76
N ARG A 351 11.38 -6.16 23.01
CA ARG A 351 11.27 -7.61 22.77
C ARG A 351 11.47 -7.99 21.32
N ASN A 352 11.00 -7.15 20.37
CA ASN A 352 11.25 -7.36 18.94
C ASN A 352 12.75 -7.40 18.64
N PHE A 353 13.52 -6.43 19.15
CA PHE A 353 14.97 -6.38 18.88
C PHE A 353 15.80 -7.29 19.79
N GLN A 354 15.26 -7.77 20.90
CA GLN A 354 15.83 -8.92 21.61
C GLN A 354 15.70 -10.21 20.81
N ARG A 355 14.54 -10.45 20.19
CA ARG A 355 14.29 -11.62 19.33
C ARG A 355 15.07 -11.56 18.02
N TRP A 356 15.19 -10.36 17.44
CA TRP A 356 15.87 -10.07 16.19
C TRP A 356 16.95 -9.02 16.41
N PRO A 357 18.16 -9.42 16.82
CA PRO A 357 19.22 -8.49 17.23
C PRO A 357 20.01 -7.95 16.03
N TYR A 358 19.39 -7.07 15.23
CA TYR A 358 20.01 -6.49 14.04
C TYR A 358 20.14 -4.94 14.06
N MET A 359 19.87 -4.30 15.21
CA MET A 359 20.19 -2.87 15.36
C MET A 359 21.69 -2.63 15.19
N GLY A 360 22.04 -1.54 14.50
CA GLY A 360 23.43 -1.27 14.13
C GLY A 360 23.99 -2.19 13.04
N THR A 361 23.18 -3.07 12.45
CA THR A 361 23.60 -3.98 11.39
C THR A 361 22.87 -3.62 10.09
N TYR A 362 23.58 -3.63 8.96
CA TYR A 362 22.97 -3.45 7.66
C TYR A 362 21.97 -4.57 7.35
N VAL A 363 20.78 -4.18 6.95
CA VAL A 363 19.75 -5.05 6.35
C VAL A 363 19.40 -4.44 5.01
N TRP A 364 19.54 -5.21 3.94
CA TRP A 364 19.16 -4.73 2.61
C TRP A 364 17.70 -4.27 2.59
N PRO A 365 17.40 -3.10 2.04
CA PRO A 365 18.25 -2.11 1.37
C PRO A 365 18.52 -0.85 2.21
N ASN A 366 18.75 -0.96 3.54
CA ASN A 366 18.87 0.21 4.40
C ASN A 366 20.01 1.15 3.97
N PHE A 367 19.72 2.41 3.74
CA PHE A 367 20.73 3.47 3.59
C PHE A 367 21.29 3.88 4.95
N PHE A 368 20.41 4.18 5.90
CA PHE A 368 20.81 4.50 7.26
C PHE A 368 20.84 3.25 8.13
N VAL A 369 21.85 3.15 8.99
CA VAL A 369 22.02 2.04 9.93
C VAL A 369 22.26 2.62 11.34
N GLY A 370 21.17 2.91 12.03
CA GLY A 370 21.18 3.46 13.38
C GLY A 370 21.59 2.43 14.44
N PRO A 371 22.38 2.84 15.44
CA PRO A 371 22.76 1.94 16.55
C PRO A 371 21.59 1.64 17.50
N THR A 372 20.55 2.46 17.53
CA THR A 372 19.38 2.31 18.41
C THR A 372 18.08 2.56 17.64
N TYR A 373 16.96 2.10 18.22
CA TYR A 373 15.63 2.35 17.67
C TYR A 373 15.33 3.85 17.56
N GLU A 374 15.67 4.61 18.59
CA GLU A 374 15.48 6.06 18.64
C GLU A 374 16.24 6.75 17.50
N SER A 375 17.47 6.31 17.20
CA SER A 375 18.26 6.88 16.10
C SER A 375 17.66 6.60 14.72
N GLU A 376 16.99 5.46 14.52
CA GLU A 376 16.24 5.14 13.31
C GLU A 376 14.99 6.03 13.16
N VAL A 377 14.26 6.24 14.27
CA VAL A 377 13.10 7.14 14.33
C VAL A 377 13.50 8.59 14.05
N ASP A 378 14.58 9.07 14.67
CA ASP A 378 15.09 10.43 14.46
C ASP A 378 15.57 10.65 13.03
N TYR A 379 16.21 9.65 12.43
CA TYR A 379 16.56 9.67 11.00
C TYR A 379 15.32 9.83 10.12
N LEU A 380 14.31 9.00 10.31
CA LEU A 380 13.06 9.07 9.54
C LEU A 380 12.41 10.47 9.66
N LYS A 381 12.31 11.02 10.86
CA LYS A 381 11.74 12.36 11.10
C LYS A 381 12.55 13.45 10.40
N SER A 382 13.87 13.40 10.53
CA SER A 382 14.77 14.35 9.89
C SER A 382 14.67 14.29 8.37
N TRP A 383 14.61 13.09 7.81
CA TRP A 383 14.45 12.86 6.37
C TRP A 383 13.12 13.44 5.86
N LEU A 384 12.01 13.14 6.53
CA LEU A 384 10.68 13.64 6.17
C LEU A 384 10.61 15.18 6.23
N LYS A 385 11.19 15.78 7.28
CA LYS A 385 11.26 17.24 7.37
C LYS A 385 12.01 17.84 6.17
N GLN A 386 13.19 17.32 5.85
CA GLN A 386 13.99 17.77 4.72
C GLN A 386 13.23 17.56 3.39
N ARG A 387 12.47 16.45 3.27
CA ARG A 387 11.65 16.15 2.10
C ARG A 387 10.56 17.19 1.88
N VAL A 388 9.79 17.49 2.90
CA VAL A 388 8.71 18.48 2.84
C VAL A 388 9.29 19.87 2.59
N ASP A 389 10.35 20.26 3.30
CA ASP A 389 11.01 21.56 3.11
C ASP A 389 11.48 21.73 1.64
N TRP A 390 12.05 20.66 1.06
CA TRP A 390 12.49 20.68 -0.33
C TRP A 390 11.32 20.78 -1.30
N MET A 391 10.27 19.98 -1.13
CA MET A 391 9.08 20.00 -2.01
C MET A 391 8.38 21.37 -1.95
N SER A 392 8.18 21.94 -0.74
CA SER A 392 7.62 23.27 -0.56
C SER A 392 8.47 24.34 -1.27
N GLY A 393 9.78 24.24 -1.16
CA GLY A 393 10.71 25.15 -1.87
C GLY A 393 10.61 25.06 -3.40
N GLU A 394 10.44 23.84 -3.95
CA GLU A 394 10.24 23.63 -5.40
C GLU A 394 8.90 24.25 -5.86
N TYR A 395 7.81 23.96 -5.14
CA TYR A 395 6.51 24.53 -5.45
C TYR A 395 6.51 26.07 -5.33
N GLN A 396 7.15 26.60 -4.30
CA GLN A 396 7.25 28.04 -4.13
C GLN A 396 8.05 28.71 -5.24
N ARG A 397 9.10 28.06 -5.77
CA ARG A 397 9.87 28.58 -6.91
C ARG A 397 9.05 28.60 -8.19
N GLU A 398 8.21 27.59 -8.43
CA GLU A 398 7.42 27.47 -9.65
C GLU A 398 6.14 28.32 -9.61
N PHE A 399 5.44 28.41 -8.46
CA PHE A 399 4.10 28.98 -8.36
C PHE A 399 3.98 30.17 -7.39
N GLY A 400 5.02 30.44 -6.60
CA GLY A 400 4.95 31.42 -5.51
C GLY A 400 4.45 30.81 -4.20
N ALA A 401 4.16 31.67 -3.21
CA ALA A 401 3.64 31.23 -1.91
C ALA A 401 2.23 30.65 -2.02
N CYS A 402 1.89 29.73 -1.12
CA CYS A 402 0.52 29.24 -1.02
C CYS A 402 -0.47 30.37 -0.73
N PRO A 403 -1.59 30.45 -1.46
CA PRO A 403 -2.60 31.49 -1.22
C PRO A 403 -3.17 31.41 0.20
N GLY A 404 -3.19 32.53 0.93
CA GLY A 404 -3.79 32.63 2.28
C GLY A 404 -2.92 32.09 3.42
N GLY A 405 -1.60 31.97 3.20
CA GLY A 405 -0.61 31.77 4.26
C GLY A 405 -0.19 33.08 4.90
#